data_78327f078dd32a9a64c6636b898854ab
#
_entry.id   78327f078dd32a9a64c6636b898854ab
#
_cell.length_a   1.000
_cell.length_b   1.000
_cell.length_c   1.000
_cell.angle_alpha   90.00
_cell.angle_beta   90.00
_cell.angle_gamma   90.00
#
_symmetry.space_group_name_H-M   'P 1'
#
loop_
_entity.id
_entity.type
_entity.pdbx_description
1 polymer ?
#
loop_
_entity_poly.entity_id
_entity_poly.type
_entity_poly.pdbx_seq_one_letter_code
_entity_poly.pdbx_strand_id
1 'polypeptide(L)'
;MPASPLTTLVDRIVGANEFTGAAVVAYHRGALVREYYAGYAAPGIPATADTIWPLASISKVYSAATMMRLVELGEVTLNTRANSILTALTGAGRDDIRVRHLLTHTAGLMYESPVMAERLRNHTSLADMLDEALESQPLFAAGTQLSYSDYHWLILAEIALLRTGKSFSTLMNELILQPMGLSKTYFPVGTAGPIAHVRGALAEGTSGDMYNSPYGHDLAHPAFGVVASARDVARFAMHFMPKGPRVLSDATVWAMTHDQTAGVPGAYPVITGLGPNPRHAWGIGWALQTASTPALFSELLTFDTFGHHGASGCQVMADPAQELVVVTLTNTHLNTGIDRWYERLQAIAACTIAEVVG
;
A
#
# COMPACT_ATOMS: atom_id res chain seq x y z
N MET A 1 -8.33 32.84 2.78
CA MET A 1 -7.80 32.60 4.12
C MET A 1 -6.28 32.77 4.05
N PRO A 2 -5.59 33.26 5.10
CA PRO A 2 -4.13 33.28 5.08
C PRO A 2 -3.59 31.85 4.86
N ALA A 3 -2.45 31.73 4.19
CA ALA A 3 -1.80 30.45 3.95
C ALA A 3 -1.47 29.79 5.29
N SER A 4 -1.84 28.52 5.47
CA SER A 4 -1.49 27.74 6.68
C SER A 4 -0.06 27.21 6.59
N PRO A 5 0.57 26.80 7.70
CA PRO A 5 1.87 26.14 7.68
C PRO A 5 1.92 24.94 6.71
N LEU A 6 0.87 24.11 6.68
CA LEU A 6 0.76 22.99 5.75
C LEU A 6 0.77 23.45 4.30
N THR A 7 -0.11 24.39 3.91
CA THR A 7 -0.20 24.85 2.52
C THR A 7 1.10 25.50 2.08
N THR A 8 1.72 26.32 2.95
CA THR A 8 3.02 26.94 2.69
C THR A 8 4.13 25.89 2.48
N LEU A 9 4.13 24.84 3.29
CA LEU A 9 5.12 23.73 3.15
C LEU A 9 4.93 23.00 1.83
N VAL A 10 3.69 22.60 1.51
CA VAL A 10 3.39 21.84 0.28
C VAL A 10 3.71 22.68 -0.96
N ASP A 11 3.33 23.96 -0.99
CA ASP A 11 3.63 24.87 -2.10
C ASP A 11 5.14 25.05 -2.29
N ARG A 12 5.91 25.12 -1.20
CA ARG A 12 7.38 25.21 -1.27
C ARG A 12 7.99 23.93 -1.86
N ILE A 13 7.52 22.73 -1.45
CA ILE A 13 8.02 21.45 -1.95
C ILE A 13 7.71 21.31 -3.44
N VAL A 14 6.48 21.62 -3.84
CA VAL A 14 6.05 21.57 -5.25
C VAL A 14 6.78 22.65 -6.07
N GLY A 15 6.88 23.88 -5.55
CA GLY A 15 7.60 24.98 -6.22
C GLY A 15 9.09 24.70 -6.40
N ALA A 16 9.71 23.93 -5.51
CA ALA A 16 11.08 23.44 -5.64
C ALA A 16 11.20 22.21 -6.56
N ASN A 17 10.10 21.75 -7.18
CA ASN A 17 10.04 20.56 -8.02
C ASN A 17 10.51 19.26 -7.32
N GLU A 18 10.40 19.22 -5.99
CA GLU A 18 10.66 17.99 -5.23
C GLU A 18 9.54 16.98 -5.44
N PHE A 19 8.29 17.43 -5.39
CA PHE A 19 7.12 16.70 -5.89
C PHE A 19 6.51 17.45 -7.07
N THR A 20 5.99 16.72 -8.07
CA THR A 20 5.35 17.34 -9.24
C THR A 20 3.95 17.84 -8.89
N GLY A 21 3.24 17.04 -8.11
CA GLY A 21 1.92 17.37 -7.56
C GLY A 21 1.71 16.70 -6.22
N ALA A 22 0.77 17.22 -5.44
CA ALA A 22 0.44 16.70 -4.12
C ALA A 22 -1.05 16.85 -3.81
N ALA A 23 -1.59 15.88 -3.08
CA ALA A 23 -2.90 15.91 -2.43
C ALA A 23 -2.74 15.58 -0.95
N VAL A 24 -3.30 16.39 -0.07
CA VAL A 24 -3.35 16.13 1.37
C VAL A 24 -4.81 16.12 1.82
N VAL A 25 -5.24 15.02 2.45
CA VAL A 25 -6.60 14.86 2.97
C VAL A 25 -6.51 14.36 4.41
N ALA A 26 -7.23 15.01 5.33
CA ALA A 26 -7.30 14.54 6.72
C ALA A 26 -8.76 14.50 7.22
N TYR A 27 -9.07 13.40 7.90
CA TYR A 27 -10.31 13.22 8.67
C TYR A 27 -9.95 13.17 10.15
N HIS A 28 -10.68 13.91 10.96
CA HIS A 28 -10.58 13.89 12.42
C HIS A 28 -11.97 13.68 13.02
N ARG A 29 -12.10 12.72 13.91
CA ARG A 29 -13.37 12.34 14.55
C ARG A 29 -14.49 12.07 13.53
N GLY A 30 -14.13 11.43 12.42
CA GLY A 30 -15.06 11.06 11.36
C GLY A 30 -15.40 12.17 10.36
N ALA A 31 -14.96 13.42 10.58
CA ALA A 31 -15.22 14.55 9.70
C ALA A 31 -14.01 14.89 8.82
N LEU A 32 -14.24 15.27 7.56
CA LEU A 32 -13.21 15.85 6.70
C LEU A 32 -12.85 17.25 7.23
N VAL A 33 -11.62 17.40 7.73
CA VAL A 33 -11.15 18.66 8.35
C VAL A 33 -10.09 19.38 7.55
N ARG A 34 -9.39 18.68 6.67
CA ARG A 34 -8.38 19.26 5.79
C ARG A 34 -8.43 18.63 4.42
N GLU A 35 -8.31 19.45 3.40
CA GLU A 35 -8.16 19.05 2.02
C GLU A 35 -7.35 20.09 1.28
N TYR A 36 -6.25 19.67 0.62
CA TYR A 36 -5.39 20.57 -0.13
C TYR A 36 -4.78 19.85 -1.32
N TYR A 37 -4.71 20.56 -2.45
CA TYR A 37 -4.14 20.09 -3.72
C TYR A 37 -3.19 21.13 -4.26
N ALA A 38 -2.01 20.73 -4.71
CA ALA A 38 -0.99 21.61 -5.27
C ALA A 38 -0.28 20.99 -6.47
N GLY A 39 0.27 21.81 -7.34
CA GLY A 39 1.03 21.37 -8.51
C GLY A 39 0.19 20.66 -9.57
N TYR A 40 0.77 19.68 -10.23
CA TYR A 40 0.23 19.06 -11.43
C TYR A 40 0.09 17.54 -11.28
N ALA A 41 -1.07 17.01 -11.68
CA ALA A 41 -1.29 15.58 -11.85
C ALA A 41 -0.48 15.04 -13.04
N ALA A 42 -0.44 15.78 -14.15
CA ALA A 42 0.36 15.49 -15.34
C ALA A 42 0.79 16.82 -15.99
N PRO A 43 1.68 16.83 -16.98
CA PRO A 43 2.09 18.06 -17.67
C PRO A 43 0.90 18.91 -18.11
N GLY A 44 0.75 20.12 -17.56
CA GLY A 44 -0.34 21.05 -17.86
C GLY A 44 -1.70 20.71 -17.22
N ILE A 45 -1.82 19.63 -16.47
CA ILE A 45 -3.06 19.20 -15.80
C ILE A 45 -2.92 19.42 -14.28
N PRO A 46 -3.59 20.41 -13.68
CA PRO A 46 -3.51 20.64 -12.24
C PRO A 46 -3.97 19.45 -11.41
N ALA A 47 -3.35 19.27 -10.24
CA ALA A 47 -3.84 18.33 -9.24
C ALA A 47 -5.12 18.89 -8.58
N THR A 48 -6.14 18.05 -8.46
CA THR A 48 -7.47 18.41 -7.93
C THR A 48 -8.05 17.27 -7.08
N ALA A 49 -9.22 17.48 -6.49
CA ALA A 49 -10.00 16.45 -5.79
C ALA A 49 -10.40 15.26 -6.70
N ASP A 50 -10.39 15.45 -8.00
CA ASP A 50 -10.75 14.44 -8.99
C ASP A 50 -9.52 13.69 -9.55
N THR A 51 -8.33 14.11 -9.19
CA THR A 51 -7.10 13.43 -9.61
C THR A 51 -7.07 12.02 -9.07
N ILE A 52 -6.78 11.05 -9.94
CA ILE A 52 -6.58 9.64 -9.61
C ILE A 52 -5.08 9.38 -9.51
N TRP A 53 -4.65 8.88 -8.38
CA TRP A 53 -3.23 8.67 -8.06
C TRP A 53 -2.87 7.19 -8.07
N PRO A 54 -1.77 6.77 -8.72
CA PRO A 54 -1.21 5.44 -8.54
C PRO A 54 -0.75 5.26 -7.10
N LEU A 55 -1.32 4.27 -6.41
CA LEU A 55 -1.10 4.05 -4.97
C LEU A 55 0.15 3.23 -4.67
N ALA A 56 0.74 2.59 -5.67
CA ALA A 56 1.85 1.67 -5.47
C ALA A 56 1.54 0.67 -4.33
N SER A 57 2.45 0.50 -3.40
CA SER A 57 2.34 -0.49 -2.32
C SER A 57 1.18 -0.28 -1.34
N ILE A 58 0.50 0.86 -1.32
CA ILE A 58 -0.77 0.99 -0.60
C ILE A 58 -1.83 0.01 -1.16
N SER A 59 -1.70 -0.43 -2.41
CA SER A 59 -2.53 -1.49 -3.01
C SER A 59 -2.55 -2.77 -2.18
N LYS A 60 -1.48 -3.09 -1.48
CA LYS A 60 -1.37 -4.29 -0.64
C LYS A 60 -2.43 -4.34 0.46
N VAL A 61 -2.81 -3.18 0.97
CA VAL A 61 -3.84 -3.12 2.03
C VAL A 61 -5.22 -3.44 1.47
N TYR A 62 -5.52 -2.98 0.24
CA TYR A 62 -6.75 -3.38 -0.47
C TYR A 62 -6.76 -4.86 -0.77
N SER A 63 -5.63 -5.40 -1.21
CA SER A 63 -5.46 -6.84 -1.45
C SER A 63 -5.59 -7.65 -0.16
N ALA A 64 -5.02 -7.18 0.96
CA ALA A 64 -5.18 -7.80 2.26
C ALA A 64 -6.65 -7.81 2.72
N ALA A 65 -7.35 -6.69 2.57
CA ALA A 65 -8.78 -6.59 2.89
C ALA A 65 -9.59 -7.60 2.06
N THR A 66 -9.28 -7.74 0.76
CA THR A 66 -9.91 -8.74 -0.13
C THR A 66 -9.69 -10.16 0.38
N MET A 67 -8.45 -10.51 0.71
CA MET A 67 -8.12 -11.82 1.27
C MET A 67 -8.79 -12.06 2.63
N MET A 68 -8.84 -11.07 3.49
CA MET A 68 -9.51 -11.17 4.80
C MET A 68 -11.02 -11.33 4.65
N ARG A 69 -11.62 -10.73 3.61
CA ARG A 69 -13.02 -11.00 3.29
C ARG A 69 -13.25 -12.45 2.85
N LEU A 70 -12.30 -13.05 2.10
CA LEU A 70 -12.34 -14.48 1.78
C LEU A 70 -12.18 -15.36 3.03
N VAL A 71 -11.40 -14.91 4.02
CA VAL A 71 -11.31 -15.58 5.32
C VAL A 71 -12.69 -15.56 6.04
N GLU A 72 -13.37 -14.41 6.08
CA GLU A 72 -14.69 -14.28 6.68
C GLU A 72 -15.76 -15.16 5.97
N LEU A 73 -15.60 -15.34 4.66
CA LEU A 73 -16.48 -16.19 3.84
C LEU A 73 -16.16 -17.69 3.97
N GLY A 74 -15.06 -18.05 4.66
CA GLY A 74 -14.66 -19.44 4.86
C GLY A 74 -13.93 -20.07 3.66
N GLU A 75 -13.57 -19.29 2.64
CA GLU A 75 -12.86 -19.78 1.46
C GLU A 75 -11.43 -20.22 1.79
N VAL A 76 -10.77 -19.50 2.71
CA VAL A 76 -9.45 -19.81 3.22
C VAL A 76 -9.37 -19.50 4.72
N THR A 77 -8.35 -20.00 5.41
CA THR A 77 -8.00 -19.57 6.77
C THR A 77 -6.59 -19.02 6.80
N LEU A 78 -6.26 -18.20 7.81
CA LEU A 78 -4.89 -17.71 7.99
C LEU A 78 -3.88 -18.85 8.18
N ASN A 79 -4.32 -20.00 8.69
CA ASN A 79 -3.50 -21.20 8.89
C ASN A 79 -3.44 -22.13 7.68
N THR A 80 -4.23 -21.89 6.64
CA THR A 80 -4.18 -22.69 5.42
C THR A 80 -2.77 -22.70 4.85
N ARG A 81 -2.20 -23.89 4.60
CA ARG A 81 -0.93 -24.04 3.89
C ARG A 81 -1.13 -23.62 2.44
N ALA A 82 -0.27 -22.75 1.93
CA ALA A 82 -0.41 -22.24 0.58
C ALA A 82 -0.32 -23.36 -0.47
N ASN A 83 0.58 -24.33 -0.27
CA ASN A 83 0.75 -25.48 -1.17
C ASN A 83 -0.41 -26.49 -1.14
N SER A 84 -1.31 -26.43 -0.14
CA SER A 84 -2.53 -27.26 -0.15
C SER A 84 -3.55 -26.80 -1.18
N ILE A 85 -3.40 -25.58 -1.70
CA ILE A 85 -4.22 -24.98 -2.76
C ILE A 85 -3.38 -24.83 -4.02
N LEU A 86 -2.24 -24.17 -3.92
CA LEU A 86 -1.31 -23.91 -5.02
C LEU A 86 -0.16 -24.92 -4.95
N THR A 87 -0.36 -26.10 -5.54
CA THR A 87 0.54 -27.26 -5.42
C THR A 87 1.93 -27.00 -5.98
N ALA A 88 2.08 -26.03 -6.89
CA ALA A 88 3.39 -25.61 -7.41
C ALA A 88 4.28 -24.94 -6.33
N LEU A 89 3.71 -24.43 -5.24
CA LEU A 89 4.45 -23.83 -4.12
C LEU A 89 4.94 -24.91 -3.14
N THR A 90 5.73 -25.88 -3.61
CA THR A 90 6.20 -27.02 -2.80
C THR A 90 7.71 -27.18 -2.89
N GLY A 91 8.30 -27.86 -1.90
CA GLY A 91 9.73 -28.12 -1.81
C GLY A 91 10.58 -26.88 -1.48
N ALA A 92 11.89 -27.07 -1.42
CA ALA A 92 12.87 -26.00 -1.16
C ALA A 92 12.57 -25.15 0.10
N GLY A 93 11.91 -25.71 1.12
CA GLY A 93 11.55 -24.98 2.36
C GLY A 93 10.25 -24.17 2.28
N ARG A 94 9.47 -24.30 1.20
CA ARG A 94 8.21 -23.56 1.00
C ARG A 94 6.97 -24.27 1.58
N ASP A 95 7.10 -25.53 1.98
CA ASP A 95 5.96 -26.36 2.40
C ASP A 95 5.23 -25.86 3.64
N ASP A 96 5.89 -25.07 4.49
CA ASP A 96 5.29 -24.48 5.68
C ASP A 96 4.76 -23.05 5.48
N ILE A 97 4.84 -22.53 4.26
CA ILE A 97 4.25 -21.21 3.95
C ILE A 97 2.72 -21.31 4.11
N ARG A 98 2.17 -20.42 4.94
CA ARG A 98 0.73 -20.29 5.19
C ARG A 98 0.22 -18.95 4.67
N VAL A 99 -1.08 -18.83 4.46
CA VAL A 99 -1.75 -17.59 4.06
C VAL A 99 -1.34 -16.42 4.97
N ARG A 100 -1.25 -16.65 6.30
CA ARG A 100 -0.77 -15.61 7.23
C ARG A 100 0.63 -15.11 6.93
N HIS A 101 1.56 -16.00 6.56
CA HIS A 101 2.94 -15.62 6.30
C HIS A 101 3.07 -14.71 5.07
N LEU A 102 2.24 -14.94 4.05
CA LEU A 102 2.15 -14.08 2.87
C LEU A 102 1.57 -12.70 3.22
N LEU A 103 0.52 -12.67 4.03
CA LEU A 103 -0.18 -11.44 4.44
C LEU A 103 0.61 -10.56 5.42
N THR A 104 1.59 -11.13 6.14
CA THR A 104 2.40 -10.45 7.16
C THR A 104 3.86 -10.29 6.77
N HIS A 105 4.21 -10.57 5.50
CA HIS A 105 5.59 -10.50 5.02
C HIS A 105 6.60 -11.39 5.78
N THR A 106 6.14 -12.55 6.26
CA THR A 106 6.97 -13.52 6.99
C THR A 106 7.16 -14.84 6.26
N ALA A 107 6.83 -14.92 4.96
CA ALA A 107 6.98 -16.14 4.16
C ALA A 107 8.44 -16.42 3.73
N GLY A 108 9.32 -15.43 3.80
CA GLY A 108 10.72 -15.58 3.42
C GLY A 108 11.02 -15.42 1.94
N LEU A 109 10.05 -15.06 1.10
CA LEU A 109 10.30 -14.84 -0.32
C LEU A 109 11.02 -13.52 -0.58
N MET A 110 11.72 -13.42 -1.71
CA MET A 110 12.40 -12.19 -2.15
C MET A 110 11.40 -11.04 -2.31
N TYR A 111 11.92 -9.81 -2.31
CA TYR A 111 11.11 -8.60 -2.47
C TYR A 111 10.34 -8.62 -3.80
N GLU A 112 11.08 -8.68 -4.91
CA GLU A 112 10.57 -8.68 -6.28
C GLU A 112 11.63 -9.26 -7.22
N SER A 113 11.33 -9.38 -8.50
CA SER A 113 12.30 -9.76 -9.53
C SER A 113 13.51 -8.81 -9.51
N PRO A 114 14.75 -9.32 -9.44
CA PRO A 114 15.95 -8.48 -9.55
C PRO A 114 16.05 -7.76 -10.90
N VAL A 115 15.29 -8.20 -11.88
CA VAL A 115 15.22 -7.63 -13.23
C VAL A 115 13.84 -7.02 -13.52
N MET A 116 13.12 -6.53 -12.50
CA MET A 116 11.76 -6.02 -12.63
C MET A 116 11.62 -4.95 -13.74
N ALA A 117 12.56 -4.01 -13.85
CA ALA A 117 12.53 -3.00 -14.90
C ALA A 117 12.60 -3.60 -16.32
N GLU A 118 13.32 -4.72 -16.49
CA GLU A 118 13.37 -5.48 -17.75
C GLU A 118 12.05 -6.22 -18.00
N ARG A 119 11.50 -6.89 -16.97
CA ARG A 119 10.20 -7.53 -17.02
C ARG A 119 9.10 -6.57 -17.51
N LEU A 120 9.08 -5.37 -16.95
CA LEU A 120 8.13 -4.33 -17.35
C LEU A 120 8.34 -3.90 -18.80
N ARG A 121 9.60 -3.63 -19.24
CA ARG A 121 9.88 -3.26 -20.64
C ARG A 121 9.46 -4.34 -21.64
N ASN A 122 9.55 -5.60 -21.25
CA ASN A 122 9.17 -6.76 -22.05
C ASN A 122 7.68 -7.10 -21.96
N HIS A 123 6.89 -6.30 -21.24
CA HIS A 123 5.46 -6.54 -21.00
C HIS A 123 5.18 -7.94 -20.44
N THR A 124 6.00 -8.39 -19.47
CA THR A 124 5.85 -9.69 -18.82
C THR A 124 4.49 -9.81 -18.16
N SER A 125 3.79 -10.93 -18.38
CA SER A 125 2.46 -11.15 -17.83
C SER A 125 2.50 -11.41 -16.33
N LEU A 126 1.37 -11.24 -15.63
CA LEU A 126 1.25 -11.63 -14.21
C LEU A 126 1.49 -13.13 -14.01
N ALA A 127 1.13 -13.97 -14.98
CA ALA A 127 1.38 -15.41 -14.93
C ALA A 127 2.88 -15.72 -14.91
N ASP A 128 3.65 -15.10 -15.83
CA ASP A 128 5.11 -15.29 -15.86
C ASP A 128 5.79 -14.72 -14.58
N MET A 129 5.27 -13.63 -14.02
CA MET A 129 5.74 -13.09 -12.75
C MET A 129 5.40 -14.02 -11.57
N LEU A 130 4.24 -14.69 -11.60
CA LEU A 130 3.85 -15.70 -10.63
C LEU A 130 4.77 -16.92 -10.71
N ASP A 131 5.09 -17.41 -11.91
CA ASP A 131 6.01 -18.55 -12.09
C ASP A 131 7.37 -18.22 -11.48
N GLU A 132 7.90 -17.02 -11.70
CA GLU A 132 9.15 -16.57 -11.05
C GLU A 132 9.01 -16.54 -9.52
N ALA A 133 7.88 -16.07 -8.98
CA ALA A 133 7.63 -16.07 -7.53
C ALA A 133 7.59 -17.48 -6.95
N LEU A 134 7.02 -18.44 -7.68
CA LEU A 134 6.91 -19.84 -7.29
C LEU A 134 8.27 -20.58 -7.32
N GLU A 135 9.18 -20.14 -8.18
CA GLU A 135 10.55 -20.67 -8.27
C GLU A 135 11.51 -20.03 -7.23
N SER A 136 11.12 -18.89 -6.64
CA SER A 136 11.93 -18.13 -5.69
C SER A 136 12.32 -18.99 -4.48
N GLN A 137 13.62 -19.01 -4.15
CA GLN A 137 14.13 -19.70 -2.96
C GLN A 137 13.84 -18.84 -1.72
N PRO A 138 13.28 -19.41 -0.65
CA PRO A 138 13.11 -18.70 0.61
C PRO A 138 14.44 -18.24 1.20
N LEU A 139 14.47 -16.99 1.65
CA LEU A 139 15.63 -16.40 2.35
C LEU A 139 15.77 -16.92 3.78
N PHE A 140 14.69 -17.41 4.37
CA PHE A 140 14.58 -17.96 5.72
C PHE A 140 13.31 -18.81 5.86
N ALA A 141 13.22 -19.60 6.92
CA ALA A 141 12.04 -20.40 7.20
C ALA A 141 10.82 -19.54 7.50
N ALA A 142 9.66 -19.90 6.93
CA ALA A 142 8.41 -19.14 7.10
C ALA A 142 8.08 -18.90 8.59
N GLY A 143 7.73 -17.65 8.92
CA GLY A 143 7.41 -17.22 10.27
C GLY A 143 8.59 -16.84 11.17
N THR A 144 9.84 -16.92 10.70
CA THR A 144 11.02 -16.65 11.54
C THR A 144 11.58 -15.24 11.42
N GLN A 145 11.34 -14.58 10.30
CA GLN A 145 11.77 -13.21 10.04
C GLN A 145 10.72 -12.47 9.20
N LEU A 146 10.84 -11.15 9.13
CA LEU A 146 10.05 -10.31 8.25
C LEU A 146 10.91 -9.89 7.04
N SER A 147 10.42 -10.15 5.83
CA SER A 147 10.96 -9.65 4.56
C SER A 147 9.83 -9.19 3.67
N TYR A 148 9.75 -7.89 3.48
CA TYR A 148 8.73 -7.28 2.61
C TYR A 148 8.84 -7.83 1.20
N SER A 149 7.69 -8.23 0.59
CA SER A 149 7.72 -8.92 -0.71
C SER A 149 6.47 -8.63 -1.54
N ASP A 150 6.67 -8.39 -2.83
CA ASP A 150 5.61 -8.27 -3.84
C ASP A 150 5.15 -9.63 -4.34
N TYR A 151 6.00 -10.64 -4.32
CA TYR A 151 5.66 -12.02 -4.69
C TYR A 151 4.54 -12.62 -3.85
N HIS A 152 4.46 -12.24 -2.57
CA HIS A 152 3.38 -12.68 -1.68
C HIS A 152 2.00 -12.42 -2.28
N TRP A 153 1.83 -11.29 -2.93
CA TRP A 153 0.52 -10.83 -3.44
C TRP A 153 0.12 -11.54 -4.73
N LEU A 154 1.09 -11.92 -5.58
CA LEU A 154 0.83 -12.78 -6.73
C LEU A 154 0.33 -14.16 -6.27
N ILE A 155 1.00 -14.76 -5.29
CA ILE A 155 0.62 -16.06 -4.70
C ILE A 155 -0.76 -15.97 -4.04
N LEU A 156 -1.05 -14.92 -3.29
CA LEU A 156 -2.37 -14.70 -2.66
C LEU A 156 -3.47 -14.53 -3.71
N ALA A 157 -3.21 -13.81 -4.79
CA ALA A 157 -4.17 -13.64 -5.88
C ALA A 157 -4.49 -14.97 -6.58
N GLU A 158 -3.48 -15.82 -6.80
CA GLU A 158 -3.66 -17.15 -7.39
C GLU A 158 -4.42 -18.08 -6.44
N ILE A 159 -4.10 -18.06 -5.14
CA ILE A 159 -4.88 -18.80 -4.12
C ILE A 159 -6.35 -18.38 -4.15
N ALA A 160 -6.63 -17.08 -4.25
CA ALA A 160 -8.00 -16.57 -4.34
C ALA A 160 -8.71 -17.04 -5.62
N LEU A 161 -8.02 -17.00 -6.77
CA LEU A 161 -8.54 -17.52 -8.04
C LEU A 161 -8.88 -19.01 -7.95
N LEU A 162 -7.97 -19.83 -7.45
CA LEU A 162 -8.15 -21.28 -7.33
C LEU A 162 -9.28 -21.66 -6.34
N ARG A 163 -9.53 -20.84 -5.33
CA ARG A 163 -10.61 -21.09 -4.35
C ARG A 163 -11.98 -20.65 -4.84
N THR A 164 -12.04 -19.55 -5.59
CA THR A 164 -13.33 -18.90 -5.91
C THR A 164 -13.70 -19.01 -7.39
N GLY A 165 -12.74 -19.31 -8.28
CA GLY A 165 -12.94 -19.26 -9.72
C GLY A 165 -13.04 -17.84 -10.29
N LYS A 166 -12.84 -16.79 -9.47
CA LYS A 166 -12.95 -15.38 -9.87
C LYS A 166 -11.57 -14.72 -9.92
N SER A 167 -11.36 -13.81 -10.87
CA SER A 167 -10.15 -13.00 -10.91
C SER A 167 -10.01 -12.15 -9.64
N PHE A 168 -8.77 -11.85 -9.24
CA PHE A 168 -8.53 -11.06 -8.04
C PHE A 168 -9.10 -9.64 -8.14
N SER A 169 -9.10 -9.06 -9.33
CA SER A 169 -9.74 -7.76 -9.59
C SER A 169 -11.26 -7.81 -9.41
N THR A 170 -11.91 -8.86 -9.88
CA THR A 170 -13.34 -9.07 -9.64
C THR A 170 -13.63 -9.17 -8.14
N LEU A 171 -12.85 -9.97 -7.41
CA LEU A 171 -13.02 -10.14 -5.96
C LEU A 171 -12.81 -8.81 -5.22
N MET A 172 -11.77 -8.05 -5.53
CA MET A 172 -11.54 -6.75 -4.90
C MET A 172 -12.70 -5.79 -5.15
N ASN A 173 -13.19 -5.71 -6.38
CA ASN A 173 -14.34 -4.86 -6.71
C ASN A 173 -15.61 -5.27 -5.96
N GLU A 174 -15.98 -6.56 -6.02
CA GLU A 174 -17.23 -7.06 -5.42
C GLU A 174 -17.22 -7.06 -3.88
N LEU A 175 -16.06 -7.37 -3.27
CA LEU A 175 -15.97 -7.59 -1.84
C LEU A 175 -15.52 -6.36 -1.05
N ILE A 176 -14.81 -5.42 -1.70
CA ILE A 176 -14.19 -4.27 -1.04
C ILE A 176 -14.62 -2.96 -1.67
N LEU A 177 -14.29 -2.69 -2.94
CA LEU A 177 -14.43 -1.35 -3.50
C LEU A 177 -15.89 -0.90 -3.55
N GLN A 178 -16.79 -1.73 -4.07
CA GLN A 178 -18.22 -1.43 -4.15
C GLN A 178 -18.89 -1.36 -2.77
N PRO A 179 -18.72 -2.37 -1.85
CA PRO A 179 -19.32 -2.29 -0.52
C PRO A 179 -18.82 -1.12 0.34
N MET A 180 -17.55 -0.69 0.17
CA MET A 180 -17.00 0.47 0.87
C MET A 180 -17.36 1.81 0.22
N GLY A 181 -18.06 1.81 -0.93
CA GLY A 181 -18.45 3.01 -1.65
C GLY A 181 -17.29 3.80 -2.25
N LEU A 182 -16.21 3.12 -2.64
CA LEU A 182 -14.98 3.72 -3.18
C LEU A 182 -15.11 3.96 -4.68
N SER A 183 -15.90 4.93 -5.07
CA SER A 183 -16.31 5.18 -6.46
C SER A 183 -15.21 5.75 -7.35
N LYS A 184 -14.11 6.24 -6.76
CA LYS A 184 -12.91 6.76 -7.44
C LYS A 184 -11.67 5.95 -7.07
N THR A 185 -11.84 4.64 -6.90
CA THR A 185 -10.78 3.65 -6.73
C THR A 185 -10.95 2.58 -7.79
N TYR A 186 -9.87 2.23 -8.49
CA TYR A 186 -9.92 1.33 -9.65
C TYR A 186 -8.83 0.27 -9.58
N PHE A 187 -9.21 -0.97 -9.98
CA PHE A 187 -8.32 -2.11 -10.11
C PHE A 187 -8.96 -3.17 -11.04
N PRO A 188 -8.47 -3.40 -12.26
CA PRO A 188 -7.43 -2.60 -12.95
C PRO A 188 -7.85 -1.16 -13.19
N VAL A 189 -6.94 -0.34 -13.70
CA VAL A 189 -7.15 1.10 -13.90
C VAL A 189 -8.30 1.38 -14.89
N GLY A 190 -8.35 0.65 -15.99
CA GLY A 190 -9.48 0.62 -16.92
C GLY A 190 -9.95 2.01 -17.35
N THR A 191 -11.18 2.35 -16.98
CA THR A 191 -11.87 3.60 -17.35
C THR A 191 -11.68 4.73 -16.33
N ALA A 192 -10.68 4.66 -15.46
CA ALA A 192 -10.34 5.77 -14.57
C ALA A 192 -10.11 7.05 -15.39
N GLY A 193 -10.51 8.17 -14.82
CA GLY A 193 -10.25 9.49 -15.41
C GLY A 193 -8.74 9.81 -15.51
N PRO A 194 -8.35 11.06 -15.69
CA PRO A 194 -6.94 11.43 -15.77
C PRO A 194 -6.15 10.93 -14.57
N ILE A 195 -5.14 10.07 -14.84
CA ILE A 195 -4.29 9.48 -13.81
C ILE A 195 -3.06 10.36 -13.64
N ALA A 196 -2.63 10.55 -12.40
CA ALA A 196 -1.43 11.30 -12.09
C ALA A 196 -0.21 10.61 -12.69
N HIS A 197 0.58 11.36 -13.47
CA HIS A 197 1.80 10.88 -14.10
C HIS A 197 2.93 10.81 -13.07
N VAL A 198 3.44 9.62 -12.78
CA VAL A 198 4.49 9.38 -11.78
C VAL A 198 5.87 9.56 -12.42
N ARG A 199 6.64 10.52 -11.92
CA ARG A 199 8.04 10.77 -12.31
C ARG A 199 8.97 9.82 -11.55
N GLY A 200 10.01 9.29 -12.21
CA GLY A 200 11.02 8.41 -11.61
C GLY A 200 10.58 6.95 -11.45
N ALA A 201 9.47 6.54 -12.07
CA ALA A 201 8.97 5.18 -12.03
C ALA A 201 9.91 4.18 -12.71
N LEU A 202 9.75 2.88 -12.41
CA LEU A 202 10.45 1.83 -13.14
C LEU A 202 10.04 1.83 -14.60
N ALA A 203 11.01 1.65 -15.51
CA ALA A 203 10.84 1.68 -16.95
C ALA A 203 10.20 2.98 -17.48
N GLU A 204 10.36 4.11 -16.76
CA GLU A 204 9.84 5.43 -17.15
C GLU A 204 10.15 5.77 -18.60
N GLY A 205 9.18 6.33 -19.31
CA GLY A 205 9.29 6.76 -20.69
C GLY A 205 9.29 5.63 -21.72
N THR A 206 9.06 4.38 -21.33
CA THR A 206 8.90 3.24 -22.22
C THR A 206 7.44 2.76 -22.26
N SER A 207 7.12 1.88 -23.19
CA SER A 207 5.79 1.23 -23.25
C SER A 207 5.50 0.33 -22.05
N GLY A 208 6.52 -0.02 -21.28
CA GLY A 208 6.43 -0.81 -20.05
C GLY A 208 6.49 0.04 -18.78
N ASP A 209 6.35 1.36 -18.86
CA ASP A 209 6.32 2.24 -17.69
C ASP A 209 5.25 1.76 -16.69
N MET A 210 5.69 1.49 -15.46
CA MET A 210 4.89 0.83 -14.42
C MET A 210 3.56 1.55 -14.11
N TYR A 211 3.57 2.89 -14.13
CA TYR A 211 2.40 3.68 -13.73
C TYR A 211 1.82 4.55 -14.83
N ASN A 212 2.57 4.76 -15.92
CA ASN A 212 2.19 5.76 -16.93
C ASN A 212 1.86 5.12 -18.29
N SER A 213 2.06 3.81 -18.47
CA SER A 213 1.77 3.11 -19.72
C SER A 213 0.44 2.36 -19.68
N PRO A 214 -0.21 2.14 -20.83
CA PRO A 214 -1.38 1.24 -20.91
C PRO A 214 -1.09 -0.15 -20.32
N TYR A 215 0.08 -0.72 -20.62
CA TYR A 215 0.49 -2.01 -20.06
C TYR A 215 0.51 -1.99 -18.51
N GLY A 216 1.15 -0.96 -17.91
CA GLY A 216 1.20 -0.82 -16.45
C GLY A 216 -0.19 -0.69 -15.83
N HIS A 217 -1.09 0.03 -16.49
CA HIS A 217 -2.48 0.20 -16.08
C HIS A 217 -3.29 -1.11 -16.14
N ASP A 218 -3.08 -1.90 -17.18
CA ASP A 218 -3.81 -3.15 -17.41
C ASP A 218 -3.23 -4.34 -16.64
N LEU A 219 -1.97 -4.24 -16.21
CA LEU A 219 -1.26 -5.32 -15.49
C LEU A 219 -2.01 -5.76 -14.23
N ALA A 220 -2.71 -4.82 -13.56
CA ALA A 220 -3.50 -5.10 -12.35
C ALA A 220 -2.71 -5.92 -11.30
N HIS A 221 -1.46 -5.54 -11.06
CA HIS A 221 -0.61 -6.26 -10.10
C HIS A 221 -1.14 -6.08 -8.68
N PRO A 222 -1.45 -7.17 -7.93
CA PRO A 222 -2.12 -7.08 -6.63
C PRO A 222 -1.28 -6.36 -5.56
N ALA A 223 0.04 -6.23 -5.75
CA ALA A 223 0.90 -5.52 -4.81
C ALA A 223 0.93 -3.99 -5.02
N PHE A 224 0.65 -3.47 -6.23
CA PHE A 224 0.89 -2.06 -6.56
C PHE A 224 -0.03 -1.45 -7.63
N GLY A 225 -1.02 -2.19 -8.14
CA GLY A 225 -1.83 -1.77 -9.31
C GLY A 225 -3.10 -0.97 -8.99
N VAL A 226 -3.41 -0.68 -7.72
CA VAL A 226 -4.59 0.14 -7.37
C VAL A 226 -4.30 1.61 -7.62
N VAL A 227 -5.28 2.30 -8.22
CA VAL A 227 -5.27 3.76 -8.34
C VAL A 227 -6.51 4.35 -7.67
N ALA A 228 -6.40 5.51 -7.01
CA ALA A 228 -7.51 6.12 -6.30
C ALA A 228 -7.40 7.64 -6.15
N SER A 229 -8.54 8.28 -5.85
CA SER A 229 -8.54 9.64 -5.33
C SER A 229 -8.09 9.69 -3.88
N ALA A 230 -7.53 10.81 -3.43
CA ALA A 230 -7.09 10.97 -2.04
C ALA A 230 -8.25 10.83 -1.03
N ARG A 231 -9.45 11.26 -1.40
CA ARG A 231 -10.65 11.09 -0.58
C ARG A 231 -11.04 9.62 -0.42
N ASP A 232 -10.94 8.82 -1.48
CA ASP A 232 -11.29 7.40 -1.39
C ASP A 232 -10.25 6.60 -0.59
N VAL A 233 -8.96 6.97 -0.68
CA VAL A 233 -7.94 6.38 0.21
C VAL A 233 -8.23 6.68 1.68
N ALA A 234 -8.62 7.93 2.00
CA ALA A 234 -9.00 8.27 3.36
C ALA A 234 -10.28 7.53 3.81
N ARG A 235 -11.30 7.43 2.95
CA ARG A 235 -12.52 6.64 3.24
C ARG A 235 -12.19 5.17 3.48
N PHE A 236 -11.34 4.58 2.64
CA PHE A 236 -10.88 3.22 2.85
C PHE A 236 -10.25 3.05 4.24
N ALA A 237 -9.33 3.93 4.63
CA ALA A 237 -8.69 3.88 5.96
C ALA A 237 -9.71 4.06 7.10
N MET A 238 -10.76 4.88 6.90
CA MET A 238 -11.83 5.06 7.89
C MET A 238 -12.59 3.76 8.22
N HIS A 239 -12.65 2.78 7.32
CA HIS A 239 -13.25 1.47 7.60
C HIS A 239 -12.48 0.66 8.65
N PHE A 240 -11.25 1.05 8.97
CA PHE A 240 -10.41 0.41 9.99
C PHE A 240 -10.38 1.20 11.31
N MET A 241 -10.99 2.36 11.37
CA MET A 241 -11.09 3.16 12.60
C MET A 241 -12.15 2.59 13.56
N PRO A 242 -12.01 2.75 14.90
CA PRO A 242 -12.93 2.15 15.89
C PRO A 242 -14.40 2.50 15.68
N LYS A 243 -14.70 3.73 15.25
CA LYS A 243 -16.07 4.23 14.97
C LYS A 243 -16.36 4.35 13.48
N GLY A 244 -15.52 3.79 12.62
CA GLY A 244 -15.69 3.86 11.16
C GLY A 244 -16.80 2.94 10.65
N PRO A 245 -17.23 3.13 9.40
CA PRO A 245 -18.15 2.19 8.75
C PRO A 245 -17.51 0.80 8.66
N ARG A 246 -18.32 -0.26 8.53
CA ARG A 246 -17.85 -1.64 8.50
C ARG A 246 -18.32 -2.39 7.27
N VAL A 247 -17.35 -2.95 6.55
CA VAL A 247 -17.54 -4.00 5.54
C VAL A 247 -16.89 -5.29 6.04
N LEU A 248 -15.76 -5.18 6.70
CA LEU A 248 -15.11 -6.26 7.45
C LEU A 248 -15.60 -6.26 8.91
N SER A 249 -15.66 -7.43 9.53
CA SER A 249 -16.01 -7.54 10.95
C SER A 249 -14.99 -6.83 11.85
N ASP A 250 -15.41 -6.43 13.04
CA ASP A 250 -14.52 -5.82 14.04
C ASP A 250 -13.34 -6.76 14.40
N ALA A 251 -13.57 -8.07 14.45
CA ALA A 251 -12.52 -9.06 14.68
C ALA A 251 -11.47 -9.06 13.54
N THR A 252 -11.93 -8.94 12.30
CA THR A 252 -11.04 -8.85 11.13
C THR A 252 -10.27 -7.53 11.12
N VAL A 253 -10.94 -6.41 11.38
CA VAL A 253 -10.30 -5.10 11.50
C VAL A 253 -9.23 -5.13 12.58
N TRP A 254 -9.54 -5.71 13.75
CA TRP A 254 -8.57 -5.87 14.83
C TRP A 254 -7.35 -6.68 14.38
N ALA A 255 -7.55 -7.84 13.74
CA ALA A 255 -6.45 -8.65 13.25
C ALA A 255 -5.60 -7.93 12.21
N MET A 256 -6.20 -7.08 11.37
CA MET A 256 -5.49 -6.31 10.36
C MET A 256 -4.66 -5.16 10.95
N THR A 257 -5.11 -4.54 12.04
CA THR A 257 -4.50 -3.33 12.61
C THR A 257 -3.65 -3.59 13.86
N HIS A 258 -3.48 -4.84 14.29
CA HIS A 258 -2.64 -5.23 15.43
C HIS A 258 -1.53 -6.18 15.02
N ASP A 259 -0.44 -6.21 15.78
CA ASP A 259 0.77 -6.98 15.45
C ASP A 259 0.47 -8.48 15.28
N GLN A 260 0.79 -8.98 14.12
CA GLN A 260 0.70 -10.38 13.72
C GLN A 260 2.08 -11.03 13.52
N THR A 261 3.15 -10.30 13.76
CA THR A 261 4.52 -10.73 13.50
C THR A 261 5.26 -11.22 14.75
N ALA A 262 4.65 -11.06 15.93
CA ALA A 262 5.20 -11.51 17.22
C ALA A 262 6.64 -11.01 17.49
N GLY A 263 7.01 -9.85 16.94
CA GLY A 263 8.32 -9.24 17.15
C GLY A 263 9.48 -9.98 16.48
N VAL A 264 9.24 -10.78 15.43
CA VAL A 264 10.33 -11.37 14.63
C VAL A 264 11.25 -10.27 14.05
N PRO A 265 12.55 -10.52 13.89
CA PRO A 265 13.46 -9.54 13.29
C PRO A 265 13.14 -9.34 11.81
N GLY A 266 13.39 -8.15 11.32
CA GLY A 266 13.22 -7.81 9.91
C GLY A 266 12.93 -6.34 9.69
N ALA A 267 13.06 -5.89 8.46
CA ALA A 267 12.94 -4.49 8.07
C ALA A 267 11.89 -4.28 6.97
N TYR A 268 11.25 -3.12 7.05
CA TYR A 268 10.48 -2.54 5.97
C TYR A 268 11.41 -1.65 5.13
N PRO A 269 11.59 -1.90 3.82
CA PRO A 269 12.67 -1.30 3.04
C PRO A 269 12.58 0.22 2.85
N VAL A 270 11.43 0.83 3.13
CA VAL A 270 11.23 2.29 2.99
C VAL A 270 11.96 3.09 4.07
N ILE A 271 12.37 2.44 5.17
CA ILE A 271 12.97 3.14 6.30
C ILE A 271 14.48 2.87 6.33
N THR A 272 15.25 3.90 6.07
CA THR A 272 16.71 3.89 6.17
C THR A 272 17.18 4.30 7.57
N GLY A 273 18.39 3.92 7.95
CA GLY A 273 19.01 4.37 9.21
C GLY A 273 18.54 3.64 10.47
N LEU A 274 17.75 2.59 10.34
CA LEU A 274 17.44 1.70 11.47
C LEU A 274 18.69 0.89 11.85
N GLY A 275 18.98 0.82 13.14
CA GLY A 275 20.10 0.06 13.68
C GLY A 275 20.09 -1.43 13.31
N PRO A 276 21.09 -2.21 13.72
CA PRO A 276 21.13 -3.64 13.43
C PRO A 276 19.92 -4.36 14.08
N ASN A 277 19.30 -5.26 13.33
CA ASN A 277 18.11 -6.03 13.72
C ASN A 277 16.86 -5.17 14.02
N PRO A 278 16.39 -4.33 13.07
CA PRO A 278 15.15 -3.62 13.26
C PRO A 278 13.99 -4.63 13.45
N ARG A 279 13.04 -4.26 14.30
CA ARG A 279 11.82 -5.06 14.52
C ARG A 279 10.63 -4.22 14.07
N HIS A 280 10.20 -4.45 12.84
CA HIS A 280 8.98 -3.85 12.33
C HIS A 280 7.80 -4.72 12.71
N ALA A 281 6.79 -4.12 13.31
CA ALA A 281 5.52 -4.78 13.53
C ALA A 281 4.65 -4.65 12.28
N TRP A 282 3.95 -5.73 11.97
CA TRP A 282 3.05 -5.81 10.85
C TRP A 282 1.71 -6.42 11.27
N GLY A 283 0.63 -5.75 10.93
CA GLY A 283 -0.71 -6.33 10.96
C GLY A 283 -0.95 -7.19 9.73
N ILE A 284 -2.19 -7.37 9.32
CA ILE A 284 -2.51 -8.00 8.04
C ILE A 284 -2.64 -6.91 6.98
N GLY A 285 -1.60 -6.75 6.17
CA GLY A 285 -1.49 -5.71 5.14
C GLY A 285 -1.04 -4.35 5.64
N TRP A 286 -1.33 -3.96 6.88
CA TRP A 286 -0.91 -2.69 7.46
C TRP A 286 0.47 -2.78 8.13
N ALA A 287 1.34 -1.79 7.87
CA ALA A 287 2.52 -1.53 8.69
C ALA A 287 2.09 -0.82 9.99
N LEU A 288 2.74 -1.12 11.10
CA LEU A 288 2.40 -0.58 12.42
C LEU A 288 3.51 0.31 12.95
N GLN A 289 3.15 1.50 13.45
CA GLN A 289 4.07 2.34 14.22
C GLN A 289 4.16 1.80 15.63
N THR A 290 5.37 1.61 16.14
CA THR A 290 5.62 1.05 17.46
C THR A 290 6.76 1.79 18.17
N ALA A 291 7.00 1.47 19.42
CA ALA A 291 8.16 2.01 20.15
C ALA A 291 9.51 1.66 19.48
N SER A 292 9.58 0.59 18.67
CA SER A 292 10.78 0.24 17.89
C SER A 292 10.89 1.03 16.58
N THR A 293 9.80 1.64 16.13
CA THR A 293 9.71 2.43 14.90
C THR A 293 8.88 3.70 15.14
N PRO A 294 9.29 4.58 16.08
CA PRO A 294 8.45 5.64 16.62
C PRO A 294 8.10 6.74 15.61
N ALA A 295 8.81 6.81 14.51
CA ALA A 295 8.60 7.79 13.45
C ALA A 295 8.30 7.13 12.10
N LEU A 296 7.68 5.92 12.09
CA LEU A 296 7.35 5.23 10.85
C LEU A 296 6.47 6.08 9.92
N PHE A 297 5.50 6.80 10.49
CA PHE A 297 4.62 7.71 9.75
C PHE A 297 4.78 9.15 10.19
N SER A 298 4.79 9.41 11.52
CA SER A 298 5.07 10.72 12.11
C SER A 298 5.33 10.56 13.60
N GLU A 299 6.26 11.37 14.14
CA GLU A 299 6.56 11.45 15.58
C GLU A 299 5.38 12.01 16.41
N LEU A 300 4.41 12.65 15.76
CA LEU A 300 3.22 13.23 16.41
C LEU A 300 2.05 12.24 16.54
N LEU A 301 2.23 11.01 16.07
CA LEU A 301 1.23 9.94 16.13
C LEU A 301 1.52 8.98 17.28
N THR A 302 0.47 8.31 17.76
CA THR A 302 0.60 7.30 18.82
C THR A 302 1.14 5.97 18.30
N PHE A 303 1.49 5.05 19.21
CA PHE A 303 1.91 3.69 18.82
C PHE A 303 0.76 2.76 18.44
N ASP A 304 -0.48 3.25 18.45
CA ASP A 304 -1.63 2.53 17.91
C ASP A 304 -1.83 2.80 16.41
N THR A 305 -0.95 3.63 15.82
CA THR A 305 -1.02 4.04 14.41
C THR A 305 -0.69 2.87 13.48
N PHE A 306 -1.52 2.71 12.48
CA PHE A 306 -1.27 1.86 11.32
C PHE A 306 -1.29 2.67 10.03
N GLY A 307 -0.61 2.18 9.01
CA GLY A 307 -0.54 2.89 7.73
C GLY A 307 0.22 2.11 6.67
N HIS A 308 0.46 2.75 5.54
CA HIS A 308 1.29 2.22 4.47
C HIS A 308 1.88 3.33 3.61
N HIS A 309 3.08 3.09 3.07
CA HIS A 309 3.69 3.94 2.05
C HIS A 309 3.50 3.33 0.67
N GLY A 310 3.49 4.15 -0.36
CA GLY A 310 3.51 3.75 -1.75
C GLY A 310 4.67 4.39 -2.49
N ALA A 311 5.48 3.58 -3.19
CA ALA A 311 6.68 4.02 -3.89
C ALA A 311 6.43 5.14 -4.92
N SER A 312 5.21 5.31 -5.38
CA SER A 312 4.76 6.41 -6.25
C SER A 312 4.78 7.80 -5.58
N GLY A 313 5.08 7.88 -4.27
CA GLY A 313 5.05 9.10 -3.47
C GLY A 313 3.84 9.21 -2.55
N CYS A 314 3.25 8.09 -2.17
CA CYS A 314 2.00 8.06 -1.42
C CYS A 314 2.19 7.57 0.01
N GLN A 315 1.38 8.11 0.93
CA GLN A 315 1.31 7.69 2.32
C GLN A 315 -0.14 7.77 2.82
N VAL A 316 -0.56 6.75 3.55
CA VAL A 316 -1.79 6.75 4.35
C VAL A 316 -1.46 6.32 5.75
N MET A 317 -2.02 7.01 6.74
CA MET A 317 -1.88 6.67 8.14
C MET A 317 -3.19 6.91 8.88
N ALA A 318 -3.47 6.09 9.87
CA ALA A 318 -4.63 6.17 10.74
C ALA A 318 -4.20 5.95 12.19
N ASP A 319 -4.57 6.88 13.06
CA ASP A 319 -4.31 6.84 14.50
C ASP A 319 -5.65 6.71 15.25
N PRO A 320 -6.01 5.51 15.72
CA PRO A 320 -7.24 5.29 16.46
C PRO A 320 -7.35 6.09 17.76
N ALA A 321 -6.23 6.30 18.46
CA ALA A 321 -6.23 7.03 19.73
C ALA A 321 -6.50 8.53 19.54
N GLN A 322 -6.04 9.10 18.44
CA GLN A 322 -6.30 10.49 18.07
C GLN A 322 -7.56 10.65 17.17
N GLU A 323 -8.26 9.56 16.84
CA GLU A 323 -9.39 9.55 15.91
C GLU A 323 -9.05 10.25 14.56
N LEU A 324 -7.82 10.02 14.06
CA LEU A 324 -7.24 10.75 12.94
C LEU A 324 -6.90 9.83 11.77
N VAL A 325 -7.22 10.24 10.54
CA VAL A 325 -6.73 9.65 9.30
C VAL A 325 -6.08 10.75 8.47
N VAL A 326 -4.85 10.52 8.01
CA VAL A 326 -4.14 11.44 7.11
C VAL A 326 -3.68 10.69 5.87
N VAL A 327 -3.91 11.29 4.72
CA VAL A 327 -3.47 10.81 3.41
C VAL A 327 -2.65 11.91 2.74
N THR A 328 -1.47 11.54 2.28
CA THR A 328 -0.64 12.37 1.39
C THR A 328 -0.35 11.56 0.14
N LEU A 329 -0.81 12.04 -1.02
CA LEU A 329 -0.53 11.43 -2.30
C LEU A 329 0.30 12.39 -3.15
N THR A 330 1.35 11.89 -3.75
CA THR A 330 2.18 12.62 -4.71
C THR A 330 2.41 11.77 -5.95
N ASN A 331 3.06 12.32 -6.95
CA ASN A 331 3.41 11.62 -8.18
C ASN A 331 4.91 11.70 -8.48
N THR A 332 5.72 11.57 -7.45
CA THR A 332 7.17 11.52 -7.55
C THR A 332 7.68 10.26 -6.84
N HIS A 333 8.22 9.32 -7.62
CA HIS A 333 8.63 8.01 -7.14
C HIS A 333 9.85 8.11 -6.21
N LEU A 334 9.93 7.22 -5.21
CA LEU A 334 11.03 7.17 -4.24
C LEU A 334 12.42 7.02 -4.87
N ASN A 335 12.53 6.48 -6.07
CA ASN A 335 13.80 6.38 -6.82
C ASN A 335 14.43 7.73 -7.15
N THR A 336 13.68 8.84 -7.06
CA THR A 336 14.22 10.19 -7.25
C THR A 336 15.08 10.68 -6.08
N GLY A 337 15.08 9.94 -4.95
CA GLY A 337 15.87 10.21 -3.74
C GLY A 337 15.09 9.83 -2.48
N ILE A 338 15.27 8.57 -2.01
CA ILE A 338 14.46 7.97 -0.96
C ILE A 338 14.46 8.74 0.37
N ASP A 339 15.63 9.19 0.85
CA ASP A 339 15.72 9.88 2.13
C ASP A 339 14.96 11.21 2.11
N ARG A 340 15.13 11.98 1.04
CA ARG A 340 14.44 13.25 0.86
C ARG A 340 12.94 13.07 0.65
N TRP A 341 12.55 12.05 -0.09
CA TRP A 341 11.16 11.68 -0.30
C TRP A 341 10.46 11.37 1.03
N TYR A 342 11.08 10.53 1.86
CA TYR A 342 10.55 10.14 3.16
C TYR A 342 10.46 11.35 4.12
N GLU A 343 11.52 12.15 4.21
CA GLU A 343 11.56 13.37 5.04
C GLU A 343 10.43 14.35 4.66
N ARG A 344 10.12 14.49 3.36
CA ARG A 344 9.04 15.38 2.91
C ARG A 344 7.65 14.86 3.28
N LEU A 345 7.41 13.57 3.14
CA LEU A 345 6.14 12.97 3.56
C LEU A 345 5.95 13.12 5.08
N GLN A 346 6.98 12.89 5.88
CA GLN A 346 6.90 13.09 7.33
C GLN A 346 6.66 14.55 7.70
N ALA A 347 7.32 15.49 7.05
CA ALA A 347 7.10 16.92 7.32
C ALA A 347 5.66 17.35 6.99
N ILE A 348 5.11 16.88 5.86
CA ILE A 348 3.69 17.13 5.50
C ILE A 348 2.77 16.50 6.54
N ALA A 349 3.03 15.26 6.96
CA ALA A 349 2.26 14.58 7.98
C ALA A 349 2.26 15.37 9.30
N ALA A 350 3.44 15.76 9.81
CA ALA A 350 3.57 16.51 11.06
C ALA A 350 2.85 17.86 10.99
N CYS A 351 2.99 18.62 9.91
CA CYS A 351 2.23 19.87 9.72
C CYS A 351 0.73 19.65 9.71
N THR A 352 0.27 18.58 9.01
CA THR A 352 -1.17 18.25 8.95
C THR A 352 -1.71 17.89 10.33
N ILE A 353 -1.01 17.05 11.08
CA ILE A 353 -1.40 16.63 12.43
C ILE A 353 -1.46 17.83 13.37
N ALA A 354 -0.44 18.68 13.37
CA ALA A 354 -0.37 19.87 14.22
C ALA A 354 -1.53 20.86 13.94
N GLU A 355 -1.97 20.99 12.67
CA GLU A 355 -3.11 21.85 12.31
C GLU A 355 -4.47 21.24 12.65
N VAL A 356 -4.57 19.92 12.75
CA VAL A 356 -5.85 19.22 12.89
C VAL A 356 -6.13 18.81 14.34
N VAL A 357 -5.09 18.43 15.08
CA VAL A 357 -5.20 17.90 16.45
C VAL A 357 -4.75 18.94 17.50
N GLY A 358 -4.07 20.02 17.05
CA GLY A 358 -3.53 21.09 17.91
C GLY A 358 -4.55 22.05 18.51
#